data_e3d6f7fda1b3f384da40399d605b3516
#
_entry.id   e3d6f7fda1b3f384da40399d605b3516
#
_cell.length_a   1.000
_cell.length_b   1.000
_cell.length_c   1.000
_cell.angle_alpha   90.00
_cell.angle_beta   90.00
_cell.angle_gamma   90.00
#
_symmetry.space_group_name_H-M   'P 1'
#
loop_
_entity.id
_entity.type
_entity.pdbx_description
1 polymer ?
#
loop_
_entity_poly.entity_id
_entity_poly.type
_entity_poly.pdbx_seq_one_letter_code
_entity_poly.pdbx_strand_id
1 'polypeptide(L)'
;VLPLVYKILRSNTEIKQAVGEAIYRHGIAPLDAPRPYITWFLVSGRPEQQLSGTPCADFDLVQIDVWSEDDAEVERLARLVRDTCEAEGLAVRIAVNGYEPETKLFRLGLEVDFIRSR
;
A
#
# COMPACT_ATOMS: atom_id res chain seq x y z
N VAL A 1 -1.38 14.61 -8.66
CA VAL A 1 -0.20 14.17 -7.94
C VAL A 1 -0.57 13.00 -7.02
N LEU A 2 0.19 11.92 -7.10
CA LEU A 2 -0.08 10.71 -6.36
C LEU A 2 0.76 10.61 -5.10
N PRO A 3 0.30 9.86 -4.08
CA PRO A 3 1.08 9.61 -2.86
C PRO A 3 2.40 8.91 -3.17
N LEU A 4 3.40 9.15 -2.31
CA LEU A 4 4.74 8.58 -2.47
C LEU A 4 4.84 7.19 -1.84
N VAL A 5 3.99 6.26 -2.29
CA VAL A 5 3.89 4.92 -1.71
C VAL A 5 5.20 4.14 -1.85
N TYR A 6 5.74 4.10 -3.07
CA TYR A 6 6.98 3.39 -3.35
C TYR A 6 8.13 3.87 -2.44
N LYS A 7 8.28 5.19 -2.33
CA LYS A 7 9.35 5.78 -1.53
C LYS A 7 9.20 5.43 -0.05
N ILE A 8 7.97 5.53 0.47
CA ILE A 8 7.70 5.24 1.89
C ILE A 8 7.98 3.78 2.19
N LEU A 9 7.49 2.85 1.38
CA LEU A 9 7.68 1.43 1.61
C LEU A 9 9.16 1.04 1.51
N ARG A 10 9.89 1.59 0.55
CA ARG A 10 11.30 1.27 0.38
C ARG A 10 12.21 1.92 1.43
N SER A 11 11.68 2.82 2.23
CA SER A 11 12.43 3.36 3.38
C SER A 11 12.60 2.34 4.49
N ASN A 12 11.76 1.31 4.54
CA ASN A 12 11.89 0.22 5.49
C ASN A 12 12.82 -0.85 4.91
N THR A 13 13.93 -1.13 5.61
CA THR A 13 14.94 -2.07 5.14
C THR A 13 14.41 -3.48 4.97
N GLU A 14 13.54 -3.94 5.88
CA GLU A 14 12.98 -5.29 5.82
C GLU A 14 12.04 -5.46 4.63
N ILE A 15 11.22 -4.45 4.33
CA ILE A 15 10.36 -4.46 3.15
C ILE A 15 11.22 -4.48 1.88
N LYS A 16 12.25 -3.64 1.84
CA LYS A 16 13.16 -3.57 0.70
C LYS A 16 13.85 -4.90 0.45
N GLN A 17 14.27 -5.59 1.51
CA GLN A 17 14.90 -6.90 1.39
C GLN A 17 13.91 -7.97 0.92
N ALA A 18 12.66 -7.89 1.36
CA ALA A 18 11.65 -8.89 1.01
C ALA A 18 11.18 -8.78 -0.44
N VAL A 19 10.89 -7.57 -0.91
CA VAL A 19 10.27 -7.36 -2.23
C VAL A 19 11.21 -6.69 -3.24
N GLY A 20 12.30 -6.07 -2.80
CA GLY A 20 13.20 -5.32 -3.68
C GLY A 20 12.47 -4.19 -4.37
N GLU A 21 12.39 -4.25 -5.69
CA GLU A 21 11.69 -3.27 -6.49
C GLU A 21 10.29 -3.72 -6.91
N ALA A 22 9.83 -4.88 -6.43
CA ALA A 22 8.54 -5.46 -6.81
C ALA A 22 7.38 -4.79 -6.08
N ILE A 23 7.23 -3.49 -6.30
CA ILE A 23 6.15 -2.63 -5.79
C ILE A 23 5.52 -1.96 -7.01
N TYR A 24 4.32 -2.37 -7.37
CA TYR A 24 3.68 -1.99 -8.63
C TYR A 24 2.46 -1.11 -8.42
N ARG A 25 2.30 -0.10 -9.27
CA ARG A 25 1.14 0.79 -9.26
C ARG A 25 -0.05 0.15 -9.98
N HIS A 26 -1.22 0.76 -9.78
CA HIS A 26 -2.48 0.41 -10.45
C HIS A 26 -3.01 -0.98 -10.09
N GLY A 27 -2.51 -1.57 -9.00
CA GLY A 27 -2.99 -2.87 -8.54
C GLY A 27 -2.63 -4.04 -9.45
N ILE A 28 -1.68 -3.86 -10.38
CA ILE A 28 -1.34 -4.86 -11.37
C ILE A 28 0.15 -5.16 -11.31
N ALA A 29 0.49 -6.46 -11.23
CA ALA A 29 1.87 -6.93 -11.33
C ALA A 29 2.05 -7.75 -12.61
N PRO A 30 3.27 -7.77 -13.18
CA PRO A 30 3.56 -8.67 -14.28
C PRO A 30 3.30 -10.14 -13.92
N LEU A 31 2.93 -10.98 -14.88
CA LEU A 31 2.66 -12.39 -14.63
C LEU A 31 3.87 -13.12 -14.04
N ASP A 32 5.06 -12.69 -14.42
CA ASP A 32 6.33 -13.29 -13.96
C ASP A 32 6.97 -12.52 -12.81
N ALA A 33 6.21 -11.63 -12.14
CA ALA A 33 6.74 -10.86 -11.04
C ALA A 33 7.31 -11.76 -9.94
N PRO A 34 8.50 -11.43 -9.41
CA PRO A 34 9.07 -12.21 -8.30
C PRO A 34 8.18 -12.08 -7.07
N ARG A 35 8.06 -13.17 -6.33
CA ARG A 35 7.24 -13.21 -5.11
C ARG A 35 8.13 -13.21 -3.89
N PRO A 36 7.75 -12.53 -2.80
CA PRO A 36 6.52 -11.75 -2.64
C PRO A 36 6.59 -10.43 -3.41
N TYR A 37 5.43 -9.83 -3.66
CA TYR A 37 5.38 -8.50 -4.24
C TYR A 37 4.24 -7.67 -3.64
N ILE A 38 4.28 -6.38 -3.89
CA ILE A 38 3.30 -5.42 -3.40
C ILE A 38 2.68 -4.70 -4.60
N THR A 39 1.37 -4.51 -4.58
CA THR A 39 0.69 -3.66 -5.55
C THR A 39 -0.06 -2.57 -4.79
N TRP A 40 -0.26 -1.41 -5.42
CA TRP A 40 -1.06 -0.37 -4.81
C TRP A 40 -1.82 0.43 -5.88
N PHE A 41 -2.93 1.02 -5.45
CA PHE A 41 -3.69 1.90 -6.33
C PHE A 41 -4.46 2.92 -5.51
N LEU A 42 -4.79 4.03 -6.16
CA LEU A 42 -5.59 5.09 -5.57
C LEU A 42 -7.05 4.67 -5.61
N VAL A 43 -7.69 4.56 -4.45
CA VAL A 43 -9.11 4.24 -4.36
C VAL A 43 -9.94 5.51 -4.55
N SER A 44 -9.58 6.58 -3.83
CA SER A 44 -10.23 7.87 -3.99
C SER A 44 -9.30 8.97 -3.50
N GLY A 45 -9.43 10.15 -4.09
CA GLY A 45 -8.71 11.34 -3.66
C GLY A 45 -9.69 12.49 -3.57
N ARG A 46 -9.57 13.29 -2.52
CA ARG A 46 -10.42 14.47 -2.35
C ARG A 46 -9.66 15.55 -1.59
N PRO A 47 -9.89 16.83 -1.91
CA PRO A 47 -9.29 17.91 -1.15
C PRO A 47 -10.01 18.08 0.18
N GLU A 48 -9.28 18.53 1.19
CA GLU A 48 -9.87 18.96 2.45
C GLU A 48 -10.55 20.30 2.23
N GLN A 49 -11.85 20.38 2.52
CA GLN A 49 -12.63 21.58 2.35
C GLN A 49 -12.46 22.52 3.56
N GLN A 50 -12.29 23.81 3.29
CA GLN A 50 -12.24 24.83 4.30
C GLN A 50 -13.31 25.91 4.03
N LEU A 51 -13.76 26.55 5.09
CA LEU A 51 -14.76 27.61 4.98
C LEU A 51 -14.28 28.78 4.12
N SER A 52 -12.99 29.02 4.09
CA SER A 52 -12.40 30.11 3.30
C SER A 52 -12.17 29.78 1.83
N GLY A 53 -12.48 28.56 1.39
CA GLY A 53 -12.46 28.19 -0.02
C GLY A 53 -11.32 27.28 -0.45
N THR A 54 -10.08 27.77 -0.54
CA THR A 54 -8.97 26.97 -1.08
C THR A 54 -8.59 25.84 -0.14
N PRO A 55 -8.58 24.57 -0.61
CA PRO A 55 -8.14 23.46 0.22
C PRO A 55 -6.66 23.58 0.57
N CYS A 56 -6.28 23.23 1.81
CA CYS A 56 -4.88 23.25 2.25
C CYS A 56 -4.22 21.87 2.21
N ALA A 57 -4.99 20.80 2.06
CA ALA A 57 -4.47 19.44 2.00
C ALA A 57 -5.34 18.56 1.12
N ASP A 58 -4.74 17.50 0.61
CA ASP A 58 -5.43 16.45 -0.10
C ASP A 58 -5.46 15.19 0.75
N PHE A 59 -6.61 14.50 0.73
CA PHE A 59 -6.77 13.19 1.35
C PHE A 59 -6.86 12.15 0.24
N ASP A 60 -5.91 11.22 0.21
CA ASP A 60 -5.91 10.12 -0.76
C ASP A 60 -6.08 8.80 -0.04
N LEU A 61 -7.13 8.06 -0.37
CA LEU A 61 -7.30 6.70 0.11
C LEU A 61 -6.61 5.77 -0.86
N VAL A 62 -5.62 5.04 -0.36
CA VAL A 62 -4.80 4.13 -1.17
C VAL A 62 -5.00 2.71 -0.64
N GLN A 63 -5.16 1.75 -1.54
CA GLN A 63 -5.13 0.34 -1.17
C GLN A 63 -3.76 -0.23 -1.52
N ILE A 64 -3.13 -0.87 -0.53
CA ILE A 64 -1.84 -1.53 -0.68
C ILE A 64 -2.07 -3.01 -0.46
N ASP A 65 -1.80 -3.83 -1.46
CA ASP A 65 -1.98 -5.28 -1.38
C ASP A 65 -0.62 -5.96 -1.34
N VAL A 66 -0.49 -6.89 -0.40
CA VAL A 66 0.69 -7.73 -0.26
C VAL A 66 0.34 -9.12 -0.77
N TRP A 67 1.19 -9.67 -1.63
CA TRP A 67 0.97 -10.96 -2.30
C TRP A 67 2.14 -11.89 -2.03
N SER A 68 1.85 -13.13 -1.66
CA SER A 68 2.87 -14.16 -1.46
C SER A 68 2.28 -15.55 -1.61
N GLU A 69 3.14 -16.52 -1.89
CA GLU A 69 2.77 -17.93 -1.92
C GLU A 69 2.66 -18.52 -0.51
N ASP A 70 3.10 -17.79 0.52
CA ASP A 70 3.10 -18.21 1.92
C ASP A 70 2.23 -17.25 2.74
N ASP A 71 1.21 -17.78 3.40
CA ASP A 71 0.29 -17.00 4.21
C ASP A 71 1.00 -16.29 5.38
N ALA A 72 1.95 -16.97 6.03
CA ALA A 72 2.71 -16.35 7.11
C ALA A 72 3.56 -15.17 6.63
N GLU A 73 4.12 -15.28 5.43
CA GLU A 73 4.89 -14.20 4.83
C GLU A 73 4.02 -12.99 4.48
N VAL A 74 2.82 -13.24 3.95
CA VAL A 74 1.85 -12.17 3.65
C VAL A 74 1.52 -11.39 4.93
N GLU A 75 1.25 -12.10 6.01
CA GLU A 75 0.91 -11.47 7.28
C GLU A 75 2.08 -10.67 7.86
N ARG A 76 3.27 -11.24 7.82
CA ARG A 76 4.48 -10.56 8.31
C ARG A 76 4.77 -9.29 7.50
N LEU A 77 4.71 -9.40 6.17
CA LEU A 77 5.00 -8.28 5.29
C LEU A 77 3.93 -7.18 5.41
N ALA A 78 2.66 -7.57 5.54
CA ALA A 78 1.58 -6.61 5.76
C ALA A 78 1.76 -5.84 7.06
N ARG A 79 2.24 -6.51 8.12
CA ARG A 79 2.54 -5.86 9.39
C ARG A 79 3.65 -4.83 9.23
N LEU A 80 4.69 -5.16 8.46
CA LEU A 80 5.77 -4.21 8.18
C LEU A 80 5.26 -3.01 7.40
N VAL A 81 4.40 -3.22 6.43
CA VAL A 81 3.78 -2.13 5.65
C VAL A 81 2.96 -1.23 6.57
N ARG A 82 2.11 -1.82 7.41
CA ARG A 82 1.31 -1.07 8.38
C ARG A 82 2.20 -0.23 9.29
N ASP A 83 3.20 -0.85 9.89
CA ASP A 83 4.07 -0.16 10.86
C ASP A 83 4.84 0.97 10.19
N THR A 84 5.30 0.77 8.95
CA THR A 84 6.00 1.81 8.19
C THR A 84 5.10 2.99 7.89
N CYS A 85 3.86 2.74 7.47
CA CYS A 85 2.90 3.80 7.20
C CYS A 85 2.49 4.53 8.48
N GLU A 86 2.26 3.81 9.57
CA GLU A 86 1.89 4.41 10.85
C GLU A 86 3.03 5.26 11.41
N ALA A 87 4.28 4.88 11.17
CA ALA A 87 5.43 5.69 11.56
C ALA A 87 5.47 7.04 10.84
N GLU A 88 4.85 7.12 9.66
CA GLU A 88 4.69 8.38 8.92
C GLU A 88 3.43 9.15 9.33
N GLY A 89 2.74 8.69 10.35
CA GLY A 89 1.52 9.34 10.83
C GLY A 89 0.27 9.01 10.02
N LEU A 90 0.30 7.97 9.21
CA LEU A 90 -0.82 7.59 8.35
C LEU A 90 -1.73 6.59 9.06
N ALA A 91 -3.04 6.70 8.84
CA ALA A 91 -4.01 5.74 9.37
C ALA A 91 -4.12 4.55 8.45
N VAL A 92 -4.08 3.35 9.03
CA VAL A 92 -4.08 2.09 8.27
C VAL A 92 -5.14 1.15 8.83
N ARG A 93 -5.86 0.45 7.94
CA ARG A 93 -6.82 -0.59 8.32
C ARG A 93 -6.76 -1.75 7.34
N ILE A 94 -7.10 -2.96 7.82
CA ILE A 94 -7.18 -4.14 6.96
C ILE A 94 -8.46 -4.07 6.13
N ALA A 95 -8.34 -4.20 4.81
CA ALA A 95 -9.47 -4.15 3.90
C ALA A 95 -9.84 -5.53 3.34
N VAL A 96 -8.83 -6.35 3.02
CA VAL A 96 -9.01 -7.63 2.35
C VAL A 96 -8.02 -8.63 2.91
N ASN A 97 -8.48 -9.88 3.09
CA ASN A 97 -7.59 -11.00 3.38
C ASN A 97 -8.16 -12.21 2.66
N GLY A 98 -7.38 -12.78 1.75
CA GLY A 98 -7.90 -13.88 0.96
C GLY A 98 -6.83 -14.66 0.21
N TYR A 99 -7.29 -15.60 -0.58
CA TYR A 99 -6.46 -16.48 -1.40
C TYR A 99 -7.03 -16.53 -2.80
N GLU A 100 -6.19 -16.33 -3.81
CA GLU A 100 -6.57 -16.43 -5.20
C GLU A 100 -6.20 -17.82 -5.75
N PRO A 101 -7.19 -18.69 -6.04
CA PRO A 101 -6.87 -20.04 -6.53
C PRO A 101 -6.16 -20.05 -7.88
N GLU A 102 -6.44 -19.09 -8.75
CA GLU A 102 -5.87 -19.05 -10.09
C GLU A 102 -4.37 -18.82 -10.07
N THR A 103 -3.91 -17.91 -9.23
CA THR A 103 -2.49 -17.57 -9.11
C THR A 103 -1.82 -18.32 -7.97
N LYS A 104 -2.60 -18.95 -7.08
CA LYS A 104 -2.14 -19.63 -5.87
C LYS A 104 -1.39 -18.67 -4.93
N LEU A 105 -1.87 -17.44 -4.86
CA LEU A 105 -1.28 -16.41 -4.00
C LEU A 105 -2.23 -16.02 -2.88
N PHE A 106 -1.67 -15.88 -1.69
CA PHE A 106 -2.36 -15.23 -0.57
C PHE A 106 -2.26 -13.73 -0.74
N ARG A 107 -3.31 -13.03 -0.32
CA ARG A 107 -3.42 -11.57 -0.45
C ARG A 107 -3.87 -10.97 0.86
N LEU A 108 -3.20 -9.90 1.27
CA LEU A 108 -3.67 -9.08 2.38
C LEU A 108 -3.63 -7.62 1.94
N GLY A 109 -4.80 -6.98 1.87
CA GLY A 109 -4.93 -5.60 1.43
C GLY A 109 -5.15 -4.67 2.60
N LEU A 110 -4.43 -3.56 2.60
CA LEU A 110 -4.52 -2.50 3.59
C LEU A 110 -5.03 -1.23 2.92
N GLU A 111 -5.94 -0.54 3.58
CA GLU A 111 -6.33 0.81 3.16
C GLU A 111 -5.58 1.81 4.02
N VAL A 112 -4.95 2.77 3.37
CA VAL A 112 -4.12 3.79 4.01
C VAL A 112 -4.61 5.17 3.60
N ASP A 113 -4.84 6.02 4.58
CA ASP A 113 -5.20 7.42 4.34
C ASP A 113 -3.94 8.26 4.26
N PHE A 114 -3.63 8.75 3.07
CA PHE A 114 -2.52 9.68 2.86
C PHE A 114 -3.03 11.11 2.90
N ILE A 115 -2.33 11.96 3.63
CA ILE A 115 -2.64 13.38 3.73
C ILE A 115 -1.44 14.13 3.15
N ARG A 116 -1.69 14.98 2.13
CA ARG A 116 -0.65 15.79 1.50
C ARG A 116 -1.02 17.26 1.61
N SER A 117 -0.08 18.06 2.11
CA SER A 117 -0.23 19.52 2.10
C SER A 117 -0.07 20.06 0.69
N ARG A 118 -0.87 21.02 0.35
CA ARG A 118 -0.75 21.75 -0.91
C ARG A 118 0.22 22.90 -0.79
#